data_07edf7d06af9871dcf66ecce5cfd0cfd
#
_entry.id   07edf7d06af9871dcf66ecce5cfd0cfd
#
_cell.length_a   1.000
_cell.length_b   1.000
_cell.length_c   1.000
_cell.angle_alpha   90.00
_cell.angle_beta   90.00
_cell.angle_gamma   90.00
#
_symmetry.space_group_name_H-M   'P 1'
#
loop_
_entity.id
_entity.type
_entity.pdbx_description
1 polymer ?
#
loop_
_entity_poly.entity_id
_entity_poly.type
_entity_poly.pdbx_seq_one_letter_code
_entity_poly.pdbx_strand_id
1 'polypeptide(L)'
;MTNTENSLTVEQCREQIDYLAQFMLPERLATLVRALENRTEYMTLLAENMFHPQNASALVRHCEAFGVQNLHTVQTLCKFNPNVDIVRGTDKWIDIHHHSSTAEALAHLKSNGYRIIATTPHRESCTPESFDVSKGKFAIVMGTEKTGISDEVMAAADEFLRIPMCGMVESLNVSACAAIIVYMLSERMRHEVKDWQLTEEMQTRTLHRWLVETVKDAEPLLKRGGFL
;
A
#
# COMPACT_ATOMS: atom_id res chain seq x y z
N MET A 1 -7.02 -6.10 14.21
CA MET A 1 -5.82 -5.49 14.85
C MET A 1 -6.26 -4.79 16.11
N THR A 2 -5.64 -5.11 17.22
CA THR A 2 -6.07 -4.67 18.55
C THR A 2 -5.69 -3.21 18.78
N ASN A 3 -6.59 -2.45 19.41
CA ASN A 3 -6.47 -1.01 19.78
C ASN A 3 -5.20 -0.62 20.57
N THR A 4 -4.29 -1.53 20.81
CA THR A 4 -3.10 -1.32 21.67
C THR A 4 -1.92 -0.70 20.90
N GLU A 5 -1.80 -0.90 19.58
CA GLU A 5 -0.66 -0.40 18.79
C GLU A 5 -0.68 1.13 18.61
N ASN A 6 -1.87 1.76 18.64
CA ASN A 6 -2.01 3.22 18.51
C ASN A 6 -1.78 3.97 19.85
N SER A 7 -1.51 3.27 20.96
CA SER A 7 -1.31 3.88 22.28
C SER A 7 0.17 4.09 22.66
N LEU A 8 1.11 3.41 21.99
CA LEU A 8 2.53 3.54 22.30
C LEU A 8 3.11 4.85 21.76
N THR A 9 3.96 5.50 22.53
CA THR A 9 4.78 6.62 22.02
C THR A 9 5.86 6.09 21.08
N VAL A 10 6.43 6.97 20.25
CA VAL A 10 7.56 6.61 19.36
C VAL A 10 8.74 6.09 20.16
N GLU A 11 9.00 6.68 21.33
CA GLU A 11 10.08 6.26 22.23
C GLU A 11 9.85 4.84 22.76
N GLN A 12 8.62 4.55 23.21
CA GLN A 12 8.26 3.18 23.63
C GLN A 12 8.41 2.17 22.50
N CYS A 13 8.07 2.55 21.27
CA CYS A 13 8.31 1.70 20.11
C CYS A 13 9.81 1.42 19.90
N ARG A 14 10.68 2.44 20.06
CA ARG A 14 12.14 2.26 19.95
C ARG A 14 12.70 1.34 21.03
N GLU A 15 12.30 1.52 22.27
CA GLU A 15 12.72 0.65 23.39
C GLU A 15 12.31 -0.81 23.13
N GLN A 16 11.08 -1.04 22.64
CA GLN A 16 10.61 -2.38 22.31
C GLN A 16 11.33 -2.96 21.09
N ILE A 17 11.66 -2.14 20.08
CA ILE A 17 12.49 -2.55 18.92
C ILE A 17 13.85 -3.04 19.40
N ASP A 18 14.55 -2.25 20.22
CA ASP A 18 15.87 -2.60 20.73
C ASP A 18 15.87 -3.88 21.57
N TYR A 19 14.79 -4.09 22.32
CA TYR A 19 14.61 -5.32 23.08
C TYR A 19 14.32 -6.53 22.20
N LEU A 20 13.36 -6.43 21.28
CA LEU A 20 12.96 -7.54 20.39
C LEU A 20 14.07 -7.90 19.39
N ALA A 21 14.88 -6.94 18.96
CA ALA A 21 16.01 -7.16 18.07
C ALA A 21 17.03 -8.17 18.62
N GLN A 22 17.16 -8.31 19.95
CA GLN A 22 18.05 -9.26 20.60
C GLN A 22 17.61 -10.73 20.37
N PHE A 23 16.36 -10.96 19.99
CA PHE A 23 15.80 -12.30 19.72
C PHE A 23 15.71 -12.63 18.24
N MET A 24 16.38 -11.84 17.39
CA MET A 24 16.40 -12.03 15.94
C MET A 24 17.85 -12.13 15.44
N LEU A 25 18.05 -12.87 14.35
CA LEU A 25 19.35 -12.91 13.68
C LEU A 25 19.68 -11.53 13.10
N PRO A 26 20.92 -11.02 13.25
CA PRO A 26 21.33 -9.71 12.75
C PRO A 26 21.06 -9.52 11.25
N GLU A 27 21.28 -10.55 10.43
CA GLU A 27 21.03 -10.50 8.98
C GLU A 27 19.54 -10.35 8.66
N ARG A 28 18.67 -10.93 9.51
CA ARG A 28 17.22 -10.79 9.37
C ARG A 28 16.78 -9.37 9.70
N LEU A 29 17.27 -8.81 10.80
CA LEU A 29 17.01 -7.42 11.16
C LEU A 29 17.49 -6.46 10.06
N ALA A 30 18.71 -6.63 9.56
CA ALA A 30 19.26 -5.83 8.47
C ALA A 30 18.40 -5.91 7.20
N THR A 31 17.78 -7.07 6.94
CA THR A 31 16.86 -7.23 5.80
C THR A 31 15.58 -6.41 5.99
N LEU A 32 15.01 -6.40 7.21
CA LEU A 32 13.81 -5.60 7.54
C LEU A 32 14.11 -4.10 7.42
N VAL A 33 15.22 -3.65 8.00
CA VAL A 33 15.62 -2.23 7.94
C VAL A 33 15.82 -1.78 6.48
N ARG A 34 16.54 -2.56 5.66
CA ARG A 34 16.73 -2.24 4.24
C ARG A 34 15.42 -2.19 3.46
N ALA A 35 14.48 -3.10 3.75
CA ALA A 35 13.17 -3.08 3.13
C ALA A 35 12.39 -1.81 3.55
N LEU A 36 12.48 -1.43 4.82
CA LEU A 36 11.81 -0.27 5.39
C LEU A 36 12.29 1.05 4.77
N GLU A 37 13.60 1.20 4.53
CA GLU A 37 14.20 2.37 3.87
C GLU A 37 13.63 2.63 2.47
N ASN A 38 13.05 1.61 1.83
CA ASN A 38 12.45 1.69 0.51
C ASN A 38 10.93 1.80 0.53
N ARG A 39 10.31 1.99 1.70
CA ARG A 39 8.86 2.14 1.84
C ARG A 39 8.40 3.58 1.66
N THR A 40 7.20 3.71 1.12
CA THR A 40 6.56 5.00 0.86
C THR A 40 5.08 4.97 1.22
N GLU A 41 4.58 6.12 1.68
CA GLU A 41 3.16 6.46 1.67
C GLU A 41 2.84 7.63 0.70
N TYR A 42 3.83 8.10 -0.05
CA TYR A 42 3.62 9.17 -1.04
C TYR A 42 2.72 8.70 -2.18
N MET A 43 2.80 7.42 -2.53
CA MET A 43 1.93 6.73 -3.45
C MET A 43 1.18 5.61 -2.73
N THR A 44 -0.11 5.47 -3.00
CA THR A 44 -0.93 4.35 -2.54
C THR A 44 -1.83 3.81 -3.64
N LEU A 45 -2.42 2.64 -3.40
CA LEU A 45 -3.44 2.03 -4.26
C LEU A 45 -4.80 2.01 -3.55
N LEU A 46 -5.86 2.24 -4.31
CA LEU A 46 -7.23 1.94 -3.92
C LEU A 46 -7.81 0.88 -4.86
N ALA A 47 -8.10 -0.30 -4.34
CA ALA A 47 -8.78 -1.38 -5.04
C ALA A 47 -10.30 -1.27 -4.81
N GLU A 48 -11.04 -0.86 -5.85
CA GLU A 48 -12.49 -0.73 -5.77
C GLU A 48 -13.17 -2.05 -6.12
N ASN A 49 -13.72 -2.76 -5.12
CA ASN A 49 -14.51 -4.00 -5.30
C ASN A 49 -13.79 -5.07 -6.15
N MET A 50 -12.62 -5.51 -5.71
CA MET A 50 -11.83 -6.54 -6.40
C MET A 50 -12.46 -7.91 -6.23
N PHE A 51 -13.06 -8.46 -7.31
CA PHE A 51 -13.80 -9.72 -7.26
C PHE A 51 -12.92 -10.97 -7.25
N HIS A 52 -11.82 -10.95 -7.98
CA HIS A 52 -10.97 -12.12 -8.14
C HIS A 52 -9.84 -12.18 -7.09
N PRO A 53 -9.78 -13.23 -6.25
CA PRO A 53 -8.74 -13.39 -5.23
C PRO A 53 -7.32 -13.33 -5.79
N GLN A 54 -7.11 -13.80 -7.03
CA GLN A 54 -5.81 -13.72 -7.70
C GLN A 54 -5.37 -12.27 -7.95
N ASN A 55 -6.30 -11.40 -8.41
CA ASN A 55 -6.03 -9.99 -8.64
C ASN A 55 -5.79 -9.26 -7.31
N ALA A 56 -6.61 -9.54 -6.29
CA ALA A 56 -6.41 -9.03 -4.93
C ALA A 56 -5.02 -9.39 -4.39
N SER A 57 -4.62 -10.67 -4.53
CA SER A 57 -3.30 -11.15 -4.10
C SER A 57 -2.16 -10.49 -4.86
N ALA A 58 -2.34 -10.29 -6.17
CA ALA A 58 -1.35 -9.63 -7.00
C ALA A 58 -1.14 -8.17 -6.56
N LEU A 59 -2.22 -7.43 -6.25
CA LEU A 59 -2.11 -6.05 -5.74
C LEU A 59 -1.33 -5.97 -4.43
N VAL A 60 -1.60 -6.88 -3.46
CA VAL A 60 -0.82 -6.99 -2.22
C VAL A 60 0.66 -7.17 -2.52
N ARG A 61 1.00 -8.10 -3.42
CA ARG A 61 2.39 -8.36 -3.81
C ARG A 61 3.04 -7.20 -4.56
N HIS A 62 2.28 -6.47 -5.40
CA HIS A 62 2.83 -5.31 -6.10
C HIS A 62 3.12 -4.17 -5.13
N CYS A 63 2.23 -3.90 -4.17
CA CYS A 63 2.49 -2.92 -3.12
C CYS A 63 3.75 -3.29 -2.33
N GLU A 64 3.86 -4.53 -1.88
CA GLU A 64 5.02 -5.00 -1.13
C GLU A 64 6.30 -4.92 -1.96
N ALA A 65 6.32 -5.47 -3.17
CA ALA A 65 7.49 -5.56 -4.02
C ALA A 65 8.07 -4.20 -4.43
N PHE A 66 7.21 -3.18 -4.60
CA PHE A 66 7.61 -1.84 -5.01
C PHE A 66 7.61 -0.81 -3.87
N GLY A 67 7.49 -1.27 -2.63
CA GLY A 67 7.63 -0.43 -1.45
C GLY A 67 6.44 0.45 -1.11
N VAL A 68 5.27 0.24 -1.71
CA VAL A 68 4.03 0.93 -1.35
C VAL A 68 3.55 0.40 -0.01
N GLN A 69 3.51 1.26 1.02
CA GLN A 69 3.17 0.81 2.38
C GLN A 69 1.69 0.58 2.57
N ASN A 70 0.83 1.41 1.98
CA ASN A 70 -0.61 1.36 2.19
C ASN A 70 -1.35 0.83 0.97
N LEU A 71 -2.30 -0.09 1.18
CA LEU A 71 -3.27 -0.54 0.20
C LEU A 71 -4.68 -0.31 0.76
N HIS A 72 -5.48 0.49 0.09
CA HIS A 72 -6.88 0.72 0.44
C HIS A 72 -7.79 -0.18 -0.38
N THR A 73 -8.87 -0.67 0.23
CA THR A 73 -9.84 -1.54 -0.44
C THR A 73 -11.27 -1.12 -0.11
N VAL A 74 -12.13 -1.07 -1.12
CA VAL A 74 -13.58 -0.91 -0.96
C VAL A 74 -14.22 -2.29 -1.05
N GLN A 75 -15.12 -2.60 -0.12
CA GLN A 75 -15.76 -3.92 0.02
C GLN A 75 -17.31 -3.83 0.01
N THR A 76 -17.86 -2.99 -0.87
CA THR A 76 -19.33 -2.83 -0.99
C THR A 76 -19.99 -4.03 -1.69
N LEU A 77 -19.39 -4.53 -2.77
CA LEU A 77 -19.95 -5.58 -3.59
C LEU A 77 -19.34 -6.96 -3.31
N CYS A 78 -18.10 -7.00 -2.86
CA CYS A 78 -17.38 -8.22 -2.53
C CYS A 78 -16.33 -7.97 -1.44
N LYS A 79 -15.98 -9.01 -0.70
CA LYS A 79 -14.87 -8.94 0.27
C LYS A 79 -13.55 -8.96 -0.49
N PHE A 80 -12.61 -8.13 -0.05
CA PHE A 80 -11.21 -8.24 -0.46
C PHE A 80 -10.61 -9.47 0.22
N ASN A 81 -10.42 -10.53 -0.55
CA ASN A 81 -10.01 -11.83 -0.05
C ASN A 81 -8.82 -12.39 -0.84
N PRO A 82 -7.60 -11.92 -0.57
CA PRO A 82 -6.39 -12.45 -1.18
C PRO A 82 -6.21 -13.94 -0.89
N ASN A 83 -5.73 -14.69 -1.89
CA ASN A 83 -5.40 -16.11 -1.72
C ASN A 83 -4.07 -16.24 -0.97
N VAL A 84 -4.07 -16.93 0.15
CA VAL A 84 -2.91 -17.11 1.06
C VAL A 84 -1.71 -17.74 0.33
N ASP A 85 -1.97 -18.72 -0.55
CA ASP A 85 -0.91 -19.40 -1.30
C ASP A 85 -0.20 -18.48 -2.31
N ILE A 86 -0.90 -17.44 -2.79
CA ILE A 86 -0.35 -16.45 -3.72
C ILE A 86 0.36 -15.34 -2.95
N VAL A 87 -0.26 -14.84 -1.88
CA VAL A 87 0.29 -13.74 -1.04
C VAL A 87 1.57 -14.18 -0.34
N ARG A 88 1.64 -15.44 0.11
CA ARG A 88 2.83 -16.03 0.76
C ARG A 88 3.39 -15.19 1.92
N GLY A 89 2.51 -14.55 2.69
CA GLY A 89 2.88 -13.74 3.85
C GLY A 89 3.40 -12.33 3.52
N THR A 90 3.26 -11.84 2.28
CA THR A 90 3.64 -10.46 1.92
C THR A 90 2.68 -9.41 2.51
N ASP A 91 1.45 -9.82 2.85
CA ASP A 91 0.45 -9.03 3.54
C ASP A 91 0.88 -8.54 4.93
N LYS A 92 1.85 -9.21 5.56
CA LYS A 92 2.44 -8.80 6.84
C LYS A 92 3.25 -7.50 6.75
N TRP A 93 3.76 -7.19 5.57
CA TRP A 93 4.70 -6.09 5.36
C TRP A 93 4.06 -4.78 4.92
N ILE A 94 2.77 -4.80 4.57
CA ILE A 94 1.99 -3.63 4.16
C ILE A 94 0.78 -3.42 5.08
N ASP A 95 0.20 -2.24 5.03
CA ASP A 95 -1.02 -1.90 5.75
C ASP A 95 -2.22 -1.96 4.81
N ILE A 96 -3.17 -2.87 5.07
CA ILE A 96 -4.38 -3.02 4.27
C ILE A 96 -5.54 -2.35 5.00
N HIS A 97 -6.05 -1.27 4.42
CA HIS A 97 -7.17 -0.48 4.95
C HIS A 97 -8.47 -0.86 4.25
N HIS A 98 -9.44 -1.30 5.03
CA HIS A 98 -10.75 -1.71 4.52
C HIS A 98 -11.77 -0.60 4.71
N HIS A 99 -12.44 -0.21 3.63
CA HIS A 99 -13.50 0.80 3.63
C HIS A 99 -14.84 0.17 3.27
N SER A 100 -15.90 0.62 3.95
CA SER A 100 -17.26 0.12 3.75
C SER A 100 -17.92 0.69 2.49
N SER A 101 -17.38 1.80 1.94
CA SER A 101 -17.88 2.45 0.73
C SER A 101 -16.79 3.18 -0.04
N THR A 102 -17.04 3.45 -1.33
CA THR A 102 -16.17 4.27 -2.17
C THR A 102 -16.09 5.71 -1.62
N ALA A 103 -17.21 6.29 -1.17
CA ALA A 103 -17.24 7.62 -0.54
C ALA A 103 -16.32 7.70 0.68
N GLU A 104 -16.38 6.72 1.56
CA GLU A 104 -15.50 6.65 2.75
C GLU A 104 -14.02 6.59 2.35
N ALA A 105 -13.68 5.72 1.41
CA ALA A 105 -12.30 5.57 0.94
C ALA A 105 -11.77 6.88 0.32
N LEU A 106 -12.56 7.51 -0.56
CA LEU A 106 -12.20 8.77 -1.21
C LEU A 106 -12.07 9.92 -0.20
N ALA A 107 -12.99 10.03 0.77
CA ALA A 107 -12.94 11.03 1.82
C ALA A 107 -11.68 10.84 2.69
N HIS A 108 -11.36 9.60 3.07
CA HIS A 108 -10.16 9.26 3.82
C HIS A 108 -8.89 9.65 3.05
N LEU A 109 -8.79 9.27 1.78
CA LEU A 109 -7.61 9.58 0.97
C LEU A 109 -7.44 11.11 0.79
N LYS A 110 -8.51 11.82 0.45
CA LYS A 110 -8.47 13.29 0.28
C LYS A 110 -8.11 14.02 1.59
N SER A 111 -8.63 13.59 2.73
CA SER A 111 -8.29 14.18 4.04
C SER A 111 -6.83 13.96 4.44
N ASN A 112 -6.18 12.92 3.89
CA ASN A 112 -4.74 12.64 4.05
C ASN A 112 -3.86 13.25 2.94
N GLY A 113 -4.43 14.16 2.12
CA GLY A 113 -3.70 14.92 1.11
C GLY A 113 -3.40 14.17 -0.19
N TYR A 114 -4.09 13.05 -0.47
CA TYR A 114 -3.91 12.31 -1.71
C TYR A 114 -4.74 12.91 -2.84
N ARG A 115 -4.11 13.12 -3.99
CA ARG A 115 -4.79 13.27 -5.28
C ARG A 115 -5.36 11.92 -5.71
N ILE A 116 -6.57 11.90 -6.23
CA ILE A 116 -7.25 10.69 -6.71
C ILE A 116 -6.98 10.53 -8.20
N ILE A 117 -6.29 9.45 -8.58
CA ILE A 117 -5.90 9.15 -9.95
C ILE A 117 -6.69 7.94 -10.44
N ALA A 118 -7.70 8.19 -11.27
CA ALA A 118 -8.54 7.13 -11.81
C ALA A 118 -7.89 6.45 -13.03
N THR A 119 -7.78 5.12 -13.01
CA THR A 119 -7.25 4.38 -14.16
C THR A 119 -8.37 4.05 -15.14
N THR A 120 -8.35 4.63 -16.34
CA THR A 120 -9.38 4.39 -17.36
C THR A 120 -8.83 4.57 -18.78
N PRO A 121 -9.22 3.72 -19.76
CA PRO A 121 -8.87 3.90 -21.15
C PRO A 121 -9.75 4.94 -21.89
N HIS A 122 -10.88 5.37 -21.29
CA HIS A 122 -11.97 6.08 -21.98
C HIS A 122 -11.95 7.60 -21.83
N ARG A 123 -10.92 8.17 -21.21
CA ARG A 123 -10.80 9.63 -21.01
C ARG A 123 -9.47 10.14 -21.54
N GLU A 124 -9.43 11.43 -21.86
CA GLU A 124 -8.15 12.12 -22.03
C GLU A 124 -7.39 12.03 -20.72
N SER A 125 -6.19 11.46 -20.77
CA SER A 125 -5.46 11.03 -19.60
C SER A 125 -3.96 11.07 -19.84
N CYS A 126 -3.19 11.26 -18.77
CA CYS A 126 -1.75 11.06 -18.81
C CYS A 126 -1.40 9.56 -18.93
N THR A 127 -0.18 9.30 -19.34
CA THR A 127 0.44 7.96 -19.27
C THR A 127 1.37 7.87 -18.07
N PRO A 128 1.81 6.69 -17.65
CA PRO A 128 2.81 6.58 -16.58
C PRO A 128 4.08 7.39 -16.83
N GLU A 129 4.45 7.60 -18.11
CA GLU A 129 5.61 8.41 -18.48
C GLU A 129 5.36 9.92 -18.31
N SER A 130 4.14 10.40 -18.57
CA SER A 130 3.78 11.82 -18.56
C SER A 130 3.12 12.29 -17.27
N PHE A 131 2.73 11.38 -16.38
CA PHE A 131 2.13 11.71 -15.09
C PHE A 131 3.10 12.49 -14.21
N ASP A 132 2.67 13.62 -13.63
CA ASP A 132 3.51 14.41 -12.75
C ASP A 132 3.46 13.88 -11.31
N VAL A 133 4.49 13.12 -10.95
CA VAL A 133 4.66 12.53 -9.60
C VAL A 133 5.04 13.60 -8.55
N SER A 134 5.52 14.76 -8.96
CA SER A 134 6.01 15.79 -8.04
C SER A 134 4.93 16.67 -7.42
N LYS A 135 3.69 16.58 -7.91
CA LYS A 135 2.55 17.40 -7.45
C LYS A 135 1.98 17.04 -6.08
N GLY A 136 2.63 16.20 -5.30
CA GLY A 136 2.16 15.71 -3.99
C GLY A 136 1.65 14.28 -4.02
N LYS A 137 1.26 13.79 -2.84
CA LYS A 137 0.77 12.42 -2.65
C LYS A 137 -0.34 12.06 -3.63
N PHE A 138 -0.36 10.80 -4.08
CA PHE A 138 -1.39 10.33 -5.01
C PHE A 138 -1.83 8.89 -4.73
N ALA A 139 -3.12 8.64 -4.96
CA ALA A 139 -3.76 7.34 -4.84
C ALA A 139 -4.21 6.86 -6.22
N ILE A 140 -3.65 5.74 -6.68
CA ILE A 140 -4.06 5.10 -7.95
C ILE A 140 -5.29 4.24 -7.67
N VAL A 141 -6.39 4.54 -8.32
CA VAL A 141 -7.63 3.77 -8.17
C VAL A 141 -7.72 2.72 -9.27
N MET A 142 -7.80 1.47 -8.84
CA MET A 142 -8.01 0.30 -9.71
C MET A 142 -9.47 -0.14 -9.60
N GLY A 143 -10.18 -0.13 -10.72
CA GLY A 143 -11.59 -0.51 -10.79
C GLY A 143 -11.81 -2.02 -10.82
N THR A 144 -13.09 -2.41 -10.94
CA THR A 144 -13.48 -3.81 -11.06
C THR A 144 -13.08 -4.38 -12.43
N GLU A 145 -12.94 -5.71 -12.49
CA GLU A 145 -12.58 -6.39 -13.74
C GLU A 145 -13.68 -6.33 -14.81
N LYS A 146 -14.92 -6.09 -14.41
CA LYS A 146 -16.08 -6.12 -15.31
C LYS A 146 -16.52 -4.74 -15.76
N THR A 147 -16.65 -3.82 -14.83
CA THR A 147 -17.24 -2.49 -15.07
C THR A 147 -16.20 -1.36 -14.99
N GLY A 148 -14.96 -1.67 -14.64
CA GLY A 148 -13.91 -0.66 -14.46
C GLY A 148 -14.15 0.20 -13.21
N ILE A 149 -13.81 1.46 -13.33
CA ILE A 149 -13.94 2.50 -12.29
C ILE A 149 -15.40 2.94 -12.17
N SER A 150 -15.91 3.12 -10.95
CA SER A 150 -17.27 3.62 -10.70
C SER A 150 -17.43 5.10 -11.09
N ASP A 151 -18.69 5.51 -11.35
CA ASP A 151 -19.02 6.91 -11.60
C ASP A 151 -18.65 7.82 -10.41
N GLU A 152 -18.70 7.30 -9.20
CA GLU A 152 -18.32 8.02 -7.99
C GLU A 152 -16.82 8.35 -7.99
N VAL A 153 -15.96 7.38 -8.31
CA VAL A 153 -14.52 7.61 -8.48
C VAL A 153 -14.25 8.54 -9.66
N MET A 154 -14.95 8.33 -10.79
CA MET A 154 -14.81 9.18 -11.99
C MET A 154 -15.14 10.66 -11.72
N ALA A 155 -16.14 10.91 -10.87
CA ALA A 155 -16.54 12.27 -10.48
C ALA A 155 -15.57 12.91 -9.46
N ALA A 156 -14.92 12.09 -8.63
CA ALA A 156 -14.02 12.55 -7.56
C ALA A 156 -12.55 12.62 -7.99
N ALA A 157 -12.20 12.07 -9.17
CA ALA A 157 -10.83 12.01 -9.66
C ALA A 157 -10.27 13.39 -9.98
N ASP A 158 -9.03 13.61 -9.56
CA ASP A 158 -8.26 14.82 -9.86
C ASP A 158 -7.56 14.70 -11.22
N GLU A 159 -7.13 13.49 -11.57
CA GLU A 159 -6.47 13.17 -12.84
C GLU A 159 -6.86 11.76 -13.33
N PHE A 160 -6.66 11.52 -14.63
CA PHE A 160 -6.89 10.22 -15.26
C PHE A 160 -5.58 9.65 -15.79
N LEU A 161 -5.39 8.34 -15.62
CA LEU A 161 -4.19 7.63 -16.04
C LEU A 161 -4.56 6.45 -16.93
N ARG A 162 -3.84 6.26 -18.04
CA ARG A 162 -3.99 5.10 -18.92
C ARG A 162 -2.66 4.51 -19.33
N ILE A 163 -2.64 3.21 -19.57
CA ILE A 163 -1.56 2.54 -20.30
C ILE A 163 -1.96 2.53 -21.77
N PRO A 164 -1.17 3.14 -22.69
CA PRO A 164 -1.48 3.11 -24.12
C PRO A 164 -1.42 1.68 -24.68
N MET A 165 -2.47 1.25 -25.38
CA MET A 165 -2.52 -0.04 -26.07
C MET A 165 -2.23 0.17 -27.56
N CYS A 166 -1.39 -0.69 -28.13
CA CYS A 166 -1.06 -0.67 -29.57
C CYS A 166 -1.73 -1.81 -30.34
N GLY A 167 -2.39 -2.72 -29.64
CA GLY A 167 -3.07 -3.88 -30.20
C GLY A 167 -4.58 -3.69 -30.32
N MET A 168 -5.29 -4.79 -30.55
CA MET A 168 -6.75 -4.81 -30.69
C MET A 168 -7.49 -4.82 -29.34
N VAL A 169 -6.79 -5.08 -28.24
CA VAL A 169 -7.39 -5.06 -26.89
C VAL A 169 -7.42 -3.64 -26.34
N GLU A 170 -8.50 -3.27 -25.66
CA GLU A 170 -8.66 -1.94 -25.04
C GLU A 170 -7.98 -1.84 -23.69
N SER A 171 -7.83 -2.95 -22.98
CA SER A 171 -7.24 -2.98 -21.63
C SER A 171 -6.51 -4.31 -21.37
N LEU A 172 -5.64 -4.30 -20.35
CA LEU A 172 -5.03 -5.48 -19.78
C LEU A 172 -5.83 -5.96 -18.56
N ASN A 173 -5.49 -7.16 -18.06
CA ASN A 173 -5.91 -7.59 -16.74
C ASN A 173 -5.54 -6.52 -15.70
N VAL A 174 -6.43 -6.28 -14.74
CA VAL A 174 -6.28 -5.21 -13.73
C VAL A 174 -4.99 -5.33 -12.91
N SER A 175 -4.57 -6.55 -12.57
CA SER A 175 -3.33 -6.75 -11.84
C SER A 175 -2.09 -6.49 -12.70
N ALA A 176 -2.15 -6.79 -14.00
CA ALA A 176 -1.08 -6.45 -14.94
C ALA A 176 -0.96 -4.93 -15.12
N CYS A 177 -2.10 -4.23 -15.27
CA CYS A 177 -2.14 -2.76 -15.27
C CYS A 177 -1.50 -2.19 -13.99
N ALA A 178 -1.91 -2.71 -12.83
CA ALA A 178 -1.37 -2.26 -11.55
C ALA A 178 0.15 -2.47 -11.46
N ALA A 179 0.67 -3.63 -11.90
CA ALA A 179 2.10 -3.91 -11.87
C ALA A 179 2.90 -2.88 -12.69
N ILE A 180 2.44 -2.58 -13.90
CA ILE A 180 3.11 -1.62 -14.80
C ILE A 180 3.06 -0.22 -14.19
N ILE A 181 1.90 0.24 -13.75
CA ILE A 181 1.71 1.59 -13.18
C ILE A 181 2.54 1.74 -11.90
N VAL A 182 2.43 0.80 -10.97
CA VAL A 182 3.13 0.86 -9.68
C VAL A 182 4.63 0.85 -9.88
N TYR A 183 5.16 -0.03 -10.76
CA TYR A 183 6.58 -0.05 -11.07
C TYR A 183 7.05 1.30 -11.65
N MET A 184 6.44 1.76 -12.72
CA MET A 184 6.88 2.98 -13.41
C MET A 184 6.78 4.21 -12.52
N LEU A 185 5.67 4.38 -11.80
CA LEU A 185 5.48 5.55 -10.94
C LEU A 185 6.33 5.49 -9.68
N SER A 186 6.59 4.31 -9.11
CA SER A 186 7.49 4.17 -7.95
C SER A 186 8.93 4.51 -8.31
N GLU A 187 9.42 4.07 -9.47
CA GLU A 187 10.76 4.43 -9.94
C GLU A 187 10.89 5.93 -10.20
N ARG A 188 9.93 6.52 -10.92
CA ARG A 188 9.91 7.96 -11.17
C ARG A 188 9.82 8.77 -9.87
N MET A 189 8.95 8.39 -8.96
CA MET A 189 8.80 9.04 -7.66
C MET A 189 10.14 9.05 -6.89
N ARG A 190 10.87 7.93 -6.83
CA ARG A 190 12.17 7.83 -6.16
C ARG A 190 13.22 8.77 -6.75
N HIS A 191 13.15 9.04 -8.04
CA HIS A 191 14.10 9.93 -8.74
C HIS A 191 13.68 11.40 -8.73
N GLU A 192 12.38 11.69 -8.77
CA GLU A 192 11.83 13.01 -8.99
C GLU A 192 11.33 13.71 -7.70
N VAL A 193 11.06 12.94 -6.63
CA VAL A 193 10.51 13.45 -5.37
C VAL A 193 11.54 13.28 -4.25
N LYS A 194 11.81 14.35 -3.49
CA LYS A 194 12.82 14.31 -2.40
C LYS A 194 12.33 13.53 -1.18
N ASP A 195 11.12 13.82 -0.70
CA ASP A 195 10.59 13.32 0.57
C ASP A 195 9.53 12.23 0.31
N TRP A 196 9.86 11.23 -0.52
CA TRP A 196 8.97 10.14 -0.87
C TRP A 196 8.92 9.02 0.17
N GLN A 197 9.92 8.92 1.03
CA GLN A 197 10.04 7.86 2.04
C GLN A 197 9.05 8.07 3.19
N LEU A 198 8.83 7.03 3.97
CA LEU A 198 8.13 7.13 5.23
C LEU A 198 8.87 8.09 6.17
N THR A 199 8.13 8.87 6.94
CA THR A 199 8.72 9.68 8.02
C THR A 199 9.40 8.79 9.06
N GLU A 200 10.35 9.35 9.84
CA GLU A 200 11.05 8.61 10.90
C GLU A 200 10.08 7.97 11.90
N GLU A 201 9.02 8.68 12.29
CA GLU A 201 7.97 8.13 13.14
C GLU A 201 7.28 6.92 12.50
N MET A 202 6.90 7.01 11.23
CA MET A 202 6.25 5.92 10.51
C MET A 202 7.19 4.73 10.33
N GLN A 203 8.46 4.97 10.03
CA GLN A 203 9.47 3.92 9.95
C GLN A 203 9.60 3.18 11.29
N THR A 204 9.66 3.91 12.40
CA THR A 204 9.74 3.34 13.74
C THR A 204 8.51 2.47 14.05
N ARG A 205 7.30 2.98 13.81
CA ARG A 205 6.06 2.23 14.06
C ARG A 205 5.95 0.99 13.15
N THR A 206 6.34 1.10 11.90
CA THR A 206 6.32 -0.01 10.94
C THR A 206 7.32 -1.09 11.34
N LEU A 207 8.55 -0.71 11.72
CA LEU A 207 9.56 -1.67 12.18
C LEU A 207 9.13 -2.37 13.47
N HIS A 208 8.56 -1.63 14.42
CA HIS A 208 8.01 -2.19 15.65
C HIS A 208 6.97 -3.26 15.34
N ARG A 209 5.98 -2.95 14.50
CA ARG A 209 4.95 -3.91 14.07
C ARG A 209 5.56 -5.14 13.40
N TRP A 210 6.52 -4.96 12.50
CA TRP A 210 7.18 -6.07 11.83
C TRP A 210 7.96 -6.96 12.79
N LEU A 211 8.59 -6.41 13.82
CA LEU A 211 9.27 -7.19 14.86
C LEU A 211 8.28 -7.97 15.72
N VAL A 212 7.20 -7.33 16.17
CA VAL A 212 6.13 -8.00 16.94
C VAL A 212 5.53 -9.16 16.13
N GLU A 213 5.34 -8.99 14.83
CA GLU A 213 4.79 -10.02 13.93
C GLU A 213 5.76 -11.18 13.66
N THR A 214 7.08 -10.93 13.68
CA THR A 214 8.08 -11.89 13.20
C THR A 214 8.92 -12.53 14.29
N VAL A 215 9.09 -11.88 15.43
CA VAL A 215 9.78 -12.47 16.58
C VAL A 215 8.87 -13.49 17.24
N LYS A 216 9.35 -14.71 17.36
CA LYS A 216 8.60 -15.78 18.03
C LYS A 216 8.33 -15.40 19.48
N ASP A 217 7.09 -15.55 19.93
CA ASP A 217 6.67 -15.23 21.31
C ASP A 217 6.95 -13.77 21.72
N ALA A 218 6.81 -12.80 20.78
CA ALA A 218 7.08 -11.38 20.98
C ALA A 218 6.32 -10.81 22.20
N GLU A 219 5.01 -11.08 22.34
CA GLU A 219 4.21 -10.59 23.46
C GLU A 219 4.69 -11.13 24.82
N PRO A 220 4.91 -12.46 25.03
CA PRO A 220 5.57 -12.99 26.23
C PRO A 220 6.95 -12.39 26.52
N LEU A 221 7.74 -12.12 25.47
CA LEU A 221 9.05 -11.46 25.65
C LEU A 221 8.88 -10.03 26.15
N LEU A 222 8.01 -9.24 25.56
CA LEU A 222 7.72 -7.87 25.98
C LEU A 222 7.21 -7.81 27.41
N LYS A 223 6.33 -8.73 27.84
CA LYS A 223 5.88 -8.85 29.24
C LYS A 223 7.04 -9.12 30.18
N ARG A 224 7.95 -10.04 29.81
CA ARG A 224 9.13 -10.37 30.61
C ARG A 224 10.11 -9.20 30.69
N GLY A 225 10.20 -8.40 29.63
CA GLY A 225 11.01 -7.18 29.59
C GLY A 225 10.40 -5.98 30.34
N GLY A 226 9.16 -6.11 30.84
CA GLY A 226 8.47 -5.02 31.55
C GLY A 226 7.85 -3.96 30.64
N PHE A 227 7.59 -4.28 29.37
CA PHE A 227 6.99 -3.37 28.38
C PHE A 227 5.47 -3.48 28.26
N LEU A 228 4.86 -4.52 28.84
CA LEU A 228 3.41 -4.79 28.84
C LEU A 228 2.92 -5.13 30.24
#